data_34e51560df6755234de989c98829acb5
#
_entry.id   34e51560df6755234de989c98829acb5
#
_cell.length_a   1.000
_cell.length_b   1.000
_cell.length_c   1.000
_cell.angle_alpha   90.00
_cell.angle_beta   90.00
_cell.angle_gamma   90.00
#
_symmetry.space_group_name_H-M   'P 1'
#
loop_
_entity.id
_entity.type
_entity.pdbx_description
1 polymer ?
#
loop_
_entity_poly.entity_id
_entity_poly.type
_entity_poly.pdbx_seq_one_letter_code
_entity_poly.pdbx_strand_id
1 'polypeptide(L)'
;MTTGGEVPSRRGFVKHVGRVASAAAVAGALAPGIASAGAPAAASMPTVTGPWDMSWLARLTSATDRAVFDWPTLGNPADPIVLELAERYLANCAAVYGSQRYEARIVLNIRTQAVAAALNDAMWQRYSHGVEYKTDDPTTGQPAVRNPFWHQAPDPVPGISLPSLGSLQAGGAIILVCDFALTNLSRRLAPKVGASPELVHETLREQLVPGAFAMPSGIFGLARAQNAGCALVHI
;
A
#
# COMPACT_ATOMS: atom_id res chain seq x y z
N MET A 1 -10.77 -30.92 44.01
CA MET A 1 -10.09 -31.73 42.98
C MET A 1 -10.09 -30.92 41.69
N THR A 2 -9.03 -30.18 41.43
CA THR A 2 -8.84 -29.30 40.28
C THR A 2 -7.81 -29.93 39.40
N THR A 3 -8.24 -30.39 38.22
CA THR A 3 -7.34 -30.94 37.16
C THR A 3 -6.76 -29.78 36.37
N GLY A 4 -5.46 -29.53 36.54
CA GLY A 4 -4.71 -28.59 35.76
C GLY A 4 -4.41 -29.17 34.38
N GLY A 5 -4.84 -28.47 33.32
CA GLY A 5 -4.45 -28.76 31.95
C GLY A 5 -3.09 -28.13 31.63
N GLU A 6 -2.10 -28.95 31.35
CA GLU A 6 -0.77 -28.49 30.87
C GLU A 6 -0.85 -27.93 29.46
N VAL A 7 -0.34 -26.71 29.30
CA VAL A 7 -0.16 -26.06 27.99
C VAL A 7 1.13 -26.61 27.36
N PRO A 8 1.10 -27.18 26.16
CA PRO A 8 2.30 -27.72 25.51
C PRO A 8 3.31 -26.63 25.16
N SER A 9 4.55 -26.80 25.64
CA SER A 9 5.64 -25.86 25.41
C SER A 9 6.17 -25.94 23.97
N ARG A 10 6.58 -24.80 23.42
CA ARG A 10 7.13 -24.65 22.05
C ARG A 10 8.40 -25.49 21.76
N ARG A 11 8.98 -26.13 22.74
CA ARG A 11 10.16 -27.01 22.58
C ARG A 11 9.84 -28.44 22.14
N GLY A 12 8.55 -28.87 22.13
CA GLY A 12 8.14 -30.21 21.69
C GLY A 12 8.04 -30.39 20.17
N PHE A 13 7.92 -29.32 19.41
CA PHE A 13 7.67 -29.40 17.96
C PHE A 13 8.92 -29.71 17.10
N VAL A 14 10.11 -29.45 17.62
CA VAL A 14 11.37 -29.58 16.84
C VAL A 14 11.93 -31.04 16.82
N LYS A 15 11.39 -31.96 17.62
CA LYS A 15 11.93 -33.33 17.73
C LYS A 15 11.35 -34.35 16.75
N HIS A 16 10.38 -33.99 15.88
CA HIS A 16 9.70 -34.97 15.00
C HIS A 16 10.01 -34.82 13.49
N VAL A 17 10.95 -34.01 13.08
CA VAL A 17 11.35 -33.84 11.65
C VAL A 17 12.73 -34.41 11.32
N GLY A 18 13.19 -35.34 12.09
CA GLY A 18 14.50 -35.93 11.85
C GLY A 18 14.47 -37.45 11.81
N ARG A 19 13.98 -38.09 10.73
CA ARG A 19 14.35 -39.45 10.29
C ARG A 19 13.48 -39.93 9.13
N VAL A 20 13.80 -39.59 7.90
CA VAL A 20 13.71 -40.48 6.74
C VAL A 20 14.79 -40.06 5.74
N ALA A 21 15.98 -40.61 5.85
CA ALA A 21 16.93 -40.66 4.76
C ALA A 21 17.07 -42.13 4.39
N SER A 22 16.47 -42.52 3.29
CA SER A 22 16.78 -43.80 2.64
C SER A 22 17.20 -43.49 1.21
N ALA A 23 18.46 -43.74 0.96
CA ALA A 23 19.08 -43.67 -0.34
C ALA A 23 18.46 -44.74 -1.28
N ALA A 24 18.00 -44.31 -2.44
CA ALA A 24 17.83 -45.16 -3.61
C ALA A 24 18.55 -44.47 -4.77
N ALA A 25 19.72 -44.96 -5.08
CA ALA A 25 20.40 -44.66 -6.34
C ALA A 25 19.64 -45.39 -7.47
N VAL A 26 19.09 -44.62 -8.41
CA VAL A 26 18.61 -45.13 -9.70
C VAL A 26 19.39 -44.42 -10.79
N ALA A 27 20.18 -45.22 -11.49
CA ALA A 27 20.94 -44.81 -12.66
C ALA A 27 20.03 -44.48 -13.85
N GLY A 28 20.37 -43.42 -14.52
CA GLY A 28 20.27 -43.10 -15.94
C GLY A 28 19.02 -43.47 -16.73
N ALA A 29 18.27 -42.46 -17.10
CA ALA A 29 17.68 -42.35 -18.42
C ALA A 29 17.67 -40.83 -18.81
N LEU A 30 18.44 -40.49 -19.79
CA LEU A 30 18.38 -39.22 -20.50
C LEU A 30 17.00 -39.09 -21.14
N ALA A 31 16.10 -38.31 -20.54
CA ALA A 31 14.86 -37.90 -21.16
C ALA A 31 15.11 -36.70 -22.11
N PRO A 32 14.59 -36.74 -23.33
CA PRO A 32 14.75 -35.63 -24.27
C PRO A 32 13.93 -34.43 -23.85
N GLY A 33 14.58 -33.27 -23.87
CA GLY A 33 13.97 -31.96 -24.08
C GLY A 33 12.69 -31.65 -23.35
N ILE A 34 12.79 -31.08 -22.13
CA ILE A 34 11.74 -30.17 -21.65
C ILE A 34 11.76 -28.97 -22.60
N ALA A 35 10.82 -28.95 -23.56
CA ALA A 35 10.54 -27.76 -24.34
C ALA A 35 10.27 -26.65 -23.31
N SER A 36 11.12 -25.63 -23.32
CA SER A 36 10.89 -24.39 -22.59
C SER A 36 9.49 -23.91 -22.98
N ALA A 37 8.53 -24.02 -22.05
CA ALA A 37 7.23 -23.42 -22.24
C ALA A 37 7.49 -21.94 -22.43
N GLY A 38 7.31 -21.45 -23.65
CA GLY A 38 7.48 -20.04 -23.97
C GLY A 38 6.70 -19.22 -22.97
N ALA A 39 7.33 -18.17 -22.44
CA ALA A 39 6.64 -17.23 -21.57
C ALA A 39 5.29 -16.86 -22.20
N PRO A 40 4.18 -16.90 -21.46
CA PRO A 40 2.88 -16.56 -21.99
C PRO A 40 2.99 -15.17 -22.63
N ALA A 41 2.58 -15.06 -23.90
CA ALA A 41 2.55 -13.79 -24.62
C ALA A 41 1.84 -12.77 -23.72
N ALA A 42 2.47 -11.61 -23.50
CA ALA A 42 1.88 -10.55 -22.70
C ALA A 42 0.48 -10.26 -23.26
N ALA A 43 -0.55 -10.67 -22.54
CA ALA A 43 -1.93 -10.41 -22.94
C ALA A 43 -2.08 -8.89 -23.06
N SER A 44 -2.52 -8.43 -24.23
CA SER A 44 -2.79 -7.01 -24.46
C SER A 44 -3.76 -6.52 -23.39
N MET A 45 -3.43 -5.40 -22.73
CA MET A 45 -4.30 -4.81 -21.72
C MET A 45 -5.64 -4.46 -22.37
N PRO A 46 -6.77 -4.83 -21.73
CA PRO A 46 -8.09 -4.47 -22.26
C PRO A 46 -8.25 -2.95 -22.35
N THR A 47 -8.99 -2.48 -23.35
CA THR A 47 -9.30 -1.05 -23.50
C THR A 47 -10.08 -0.55 -22.29
N VAL A 48 -9.63 0.57 -21.71
CA VAL A 48 -10.35 1.23 -20.60
C VAL A 48 -11.59 1.93 -21.15
N THR A 49 -12.77 1.59 -20.65
CA THR A 49 -14.05 2.14 -21.12
C THR A 49 -14.75 3.06 -20.12
N GLY A 50 -14.13 3.40 -19.01
CA GLY A 50 -14.71 4.20 -17.93
C GLY A 50 -13.88 5.45 -17.60
N PRO A 51 -14.32 6.24 -16.61
CA PRO A 51 -13.69 7.48 -16.20
C PRO A 51 -12.42 7.26 -15.35
N TRP A 52 -11.76 6.10 -15.53
CA TRP A 52 -10.63 5.68 -14.72
C TRP A 52 -9.32 5.90 -15.45
N ASP A 53 -8.42 6.65 -14.83
CA ASP A 53 -7.08 6.83 -15.36
C ASP A 53 -6.20 5.62 -14.99
N MET A 54 -5.92 4.78 -15.97
CA MET A 54 -5.06 3.60 -15.83
C MET A 54 -3.62 3.85 -16.32
N SER A 55 -3.25 5.09 -16.62
CA SER A 55 -1.91 5.45 -17.11
C SER A 55 -0.78 5.13 -16.13
N TRP A 56 -1.13 5.02 -14.84
CA TRP A 56 -0.18 4.62 -13.80
C TRP A 56 0.45 3.23 -14.04
N LEU A 57 -0.24 2.33 -14.75
CA LEU A 57 0.31 1.01 -15.08
C LEU A 57 1.57 1.13 -15.96
N ALA A 58 1.59 2.09 -16.88
CA ALA A 58 2.75 2.31 -17.73
C ALA A 58 4.00 2.72 -16.92
N ARG A 59 3.80 3.38 -15.77
CA ARG A 59 4.89 3.78 -14.86
C ARG A 59 5.54 2.59 -14.15
N LEU A 60 4.89 1.42 -14.13
CA LEU A 60 5.45 0.19 -13.56
C LEU A 60 6.32 -0.59 -14.56
N THR A 61 6.12 -0.40 -15.86
CA THR A 61 6.76 -1.25 -16.88
C THR A 61 8.27 -1.08 -16.96
N SER A 62 8.79 0.10 -16.63
CA SER A 62 10.24 0.39 -16.63
C SER A 62 10.94 -0.14 -15.37
N ALA A 63 10.21 -0.39 -14.29
CA ALA A 63 10.81 -0.79 -13.02
C ALA A 63 11.28 -2.24 -13.03
N THR A 64 12.48 -2.46 -12.47
CA THR A 64 13.06 -3.79 -12.29
C THR A 64 12.35 -4.56 -11.18
N ASP A 65 11.99 -3.86 -10.10
CA ASP A 65 11.29 -4.43 -8.96
C ASP A 65 10.06 -3.58 -8.60
N ARG A 66 9.00 -4.23 -8.12
CA ARG A 66 7.71 -3.59 -7.87
C ARG A 66 7.06 -4.15 -6.64
N ALA A 67 6.57 -3.27 -5.78
CA ALA A 67 5.78 -3.68 -4.62
C ALA A 67 4.50 -2.84 -4.51
N VAL A 68 3.42 -3.45 -4.04
CA VAL A 68 2.19 -2.75 -3.67
C VAL A 68 1.98 -2.90 -2.17
N PHE A 69 1.87 -1.77 -1.49
CA PHE A 69 1.59 -1.66 -0.07
C PHE A 69 0.09 -1.43 0.11
N ASP A 70 -0.58 -2.37 0.75
CA ASP A 70 -2.01 -2.26 1.03
C ASP A 70 -2.22 -1.45 2.30
N TRP A 71 -2.90 -0.30 2.18
CA TRP A 71 -3.12 0.65 3.27
C TRP A 71 -4.61 0.79 3.60
N PRO A 72 -5.17 -0.08 4.45
CA PRO A 72 -6.59 -0.06 4.81
C PRO A 72 -6.94 0.83 6.00
N THR A 73 -6.02 1.04 6.94
CA THR A 73 -6.23 1.75 8.20
C THR A 73 -5.41 3.03 8.24
N LEU A 74 -6.00 4.13 8.67
CA LEU A 74 -5.35 5.45 8.62
C LEU A 74 -4.02 5.47 9.40
N GLY A 75 -4.00 4.89 10.61
CA GLY A 75 -2.80 4.84 11.44
C GLY A 75 -2.48 6.17 12.13
N ASN A 76 -1.25 6.26 12.64
CA ASN A 76 -0.73 7.42 13.36
C ASN A 76 0.28 8.18 12.47
N PRO A 77 0.11 9.49 12.22
CA PRO A 77 1.07 10.25 11.41
C PRO A 77 2.44 10.47 12.09
N ALA A 78 2.51 10.30 13.43
CA ALA A 78 3.78 10.34 14.16
C ALA A 78 4.53 8.98 14.12
N ASP A 79 3.89 7.91 13.61
CA ASP A 79 4.44 6.57 13.40
C ASP A 79 3.78 5.96 12.15
N PRO A 80 4.10 6.49 10.95
CA PRO A 80 3.42 6.14 9.71
C PRO A 80 3.96 4.83 9.11
N ILE A 81 3.74 3.71 9.79
CA ILE A 81 4.36 2.41 9.49
C ILE A 81 4.31 2.00 8.01
N VAL A 82 3.20 2.27 7.30
CA VAL A 82 3.08 1.95 5.87
C VAL A 82 4.07 2.74 5.04
N LEU A 83 4.23 4.04 5.34
CA LEU A 83 5.15 4.92 4.63
C LEU A 83 6.60 4.57 4.94
N GLU A 84 6.90 4.24 6.21
CA GLU A 84 8.24 3.82 6.62
C GLU A 84 8.67 2.50 5.94
N LEU A 85 7.77 1.52 5.89
CA LEU A 85 8.06 0.25 5.24
C LEU A 85 8.22 0.42 3.72
N ALA A 86 7.45 1.31 3.10
CA ALA A 86 7.56 1.64 1.69
C ALA A 86 8.90 2.32 1.37
N GLU A 87 9.32 3.31 2.17
CA GLU A 87 10.62 3.95 2.03
C GLU A 87 11.77 2.97 2.27
N ARG A 88 11.67 2.15 3.33
CA ARG A 88 12.68 1.14 3.66
C ARG A 88 12.85 0.11 2.56
N TYR A 89 11.76 -0.31 1.91
CA TYR A 89 11.83 -1.19 0.75
C TYR A 89 12.66 -0.56 -0.38
N LEU A 90 12.39 0.70 -0.74
CA LEU A 90 13.14 1.43 -1.76
C LEU A 90 14.63 1.57 -1.39
N ALA A 91 14.91 1.94 -0.13
CA ALA A 91 16.27 2.08 0.38
C ALA A 91 17.04 0.74 0.35
N ASN A 92 16.37 -0.36 0.73
CA ASN A 92 16.99 -1.70 0.69
C ASN A 92 17.29 -2.15 -0.74
N CYS A 93 16.39 -1.92 -1.68
CA CYS A 93 16.63 -2.20 -3.10
C CYS A 93 17.85 -1.42 -3.61
N ALA A 94 17.93 -0.14 -3.28
CA ALA A 94 19.06 0.70 -3.68
C ALA A 94 20.38 0.24 -3.02
N ALA A 95 20.35 -0.17 -1.75
CA ALA A 95 21.53 -0.65 -1.03
C ALA A 95 22.06 -1.99 -1.57
N VAL A 96 21.16 -2.90 -1.95
CA VAL A 96 21.53 -4.25 -2.39
C VAL A 96 21.96 -4.27 -3.86
N TYR A 97 21.23 -3.56 -4.72
CA TYR A 97 21.40 -3.66 -6.18
C TYR A 97 22.07 -2.42 -6.80
N GLY A 98 22.19 -1.33 -6.05
CA GLY A 98 22.69 -0.04 -6.53
C GLY A 98 21.62 0.74 -7.31
N SER A 99 21.67 2.07 -7.21
CA SER A 99 20.65 2.95 -7.81
C SER A 99 20.82 3.21 -9.32
N GLN A 100 21.98 2.91 -9.91
CA GLN A 100 22.27 3.27 -11.31
C GLN A 100 21.64 2.34 -12.36
N ARG A 101 21.35 1.10 -12.01
CA ARG A 101 20.84 0.08 -12.94
C ARG A 101 19.58 -0.65 -12.43
N TYR A 102 19.16 -0.35 -11.23
CA TYR A 102 18.06 -1.02 -10.57
C TYR A 102 17.02 0.01 -10.15
N GLU A 103 15.87 -0.04 -10.79
CA GLU A 103 14.74 0.84 -10.50
C GLU A 103 13.68 0.05 -9.72
N ALA A 104 13.49 0.37 -8.45
CA ALA A 104 12.38 -0.11 -7.66
C ALA A 104 11.21 0.89 -7.72
N ARG A 105 9.99 0.37 -7.84
CA ARG A 105 8.78 1.19 -7.86
C ARG A 105 7.76 0.67 -6.85
N ILE A 106 7.11 1.58 -6.15
CA ILE A 106 6.06 1.23 -5.19
C ILE A 106 4.71 1.79 -5.60
N VAL A 107 3.68 1.06 -5.21
CA VAL A 107 2.28 1.46 -5.28
C VAL A 107 1.74 1.51 -3.85
N LEU A 108 1.15 2.63 -3.44
CA LEU A 108 0.43 2.79 -2.18
C LEU A 108 -1.07 2.65 -2.49
N ASN A 109 -1.69 1.56 -2.07
CA ASN A 109 -3.10 1.28 -2.31
C ASN A 109 -3.94 1.70 -1.10
N ILE A 110 -4.45 2.93 -1.12
CA ILE A 110 -5.16 3.57 -0.02
C ILE A 110 -6.65 3.25 -0.09
N ARG A 111 -7.18 2.58 0.93
CA ARG A 111 -8.57 2.12 0.96
C ARG A 111 -9.20 2.21 2.35
N THR A 112 -10.49 1.95 2.45
CA THR A 112 -11.28 1.97 3.68
C THR A 112 -11.07 3.24 4.51
N GLN A 113 -10.64 3.18 5.75
CA GLN A 113 -10.44 4.37 6.60
C GLN A 113 -9.23 5.20 6.18
N ALA A 114 -8.21 4.57 5.60
CA ALA A 114 -7.01 5.28 5.15
C ALA A 114 -7.28 6.27 4.01
N VAL A 115 -8.46 6.23 3.36
CA VAL A 115 -8.79 7.13 2.25
C VAL A 115 -8.66 8.61 2.62
N ALA A 116 -8.77 8.96 3.91
CA ALA A 116 -8.54 10.32 4.40
C ALA A 116 -7.08 10.78 4.19
N ALA A 117 -6.09 9.88 4.22
CA ALA A 117 -4.69 10.22 3.93
C ALA A 117 -4.46 10.69 2.49
N ALA A 118 -5.37 10.34 1.57
CA ALA A 118 -5.30 10.75 0.18
C ALA A 118 -6.04 12.08 -0.11
N LEU A 119 -6.62 12.73 0.88
CA LEU A 119 -7.33 14.01 0.73
C LEU A 119 -6.37 15.18 1.02
N ASN A 120 -6.54 16.28 0.29
CA ASN A 120 -5.73 17.47 0.51
C ASN A 120 -6.10 18.24 1.81
N ASP A 121 -5.32 19.25 2.16
CA ASP A 121 -5.48 20.03 3.38
C ASP A 121 -6.86 20.71 3.48
N ALA A 122 -7.41 21.17 2.36
CA ALA A 122 -8.73 21.81 2.35
C ALA A 122 -9.83 20.86 2.82
N MET A 123 -9.73 19.55 2.48
CA MET A 123 -10.68 18.54 2.93
C MET A 123 -10.47 18.18 4.40
N TRP A 124 -9.24 18.12 4.86
CA TRP A 124 -8.93 17.89 6.27
C TRP A 124 -9.52 19.00 7.14
N GLN A 125 -9.34 20.24 6.74
CA GLN A 125 -9.91 21.42 7.43
C GLN A 125 -11.44 21.42 7.36
N ARG A 126 -12.01 21.29 6.14
CA ARG A 126 -13.45 21.40 5.89
C ARG A 126 -14.27 20.40 6.70
N TYR A 127 -13.79 19.17 6.81
CA TYR A 127 -14.51 18.07 7.46
C TYR A 127 -13.98 17.75 8.86
N SER A 128 -13.04 18.56 9.37
CA SER A 128 -12.42 18.37 10.70
C SER A 128 -11.89 16.95 10.90
N HIS A 129 -11.17 16.41 9.89
CA HIS A 129 -10.71 15.03 9.89
C HIS A 129 -9.79 14.72 11.08
N GLY A 130 -8.99 15.68 11.56
CA GLY A 130 -8.18 15.48 12.77
C GLY A 130 -9.02 15.11 13.98
N VAL A 131 -10.15 15.79 14.18
CA VAL A 131 -11.10 15.49 15.26
C VAL A 131 -11.84 14.16 14.98
N GLU A 132 -12.32 13.97 13.75
CA GLU A 132 -13.09 12.79 13.33
C GLU A 132 -12.31 11.48 13.52
N TYR A 133 -11.05 11.48 13.14
CA TYR A 133 -10.17 10.31 13.20
C TYR A 133 -9.27 10.28 14.45
N LYS A 134 -9.41 11.29 15.36
CA LYS A 134 -8.53 11.44 16.53
C LYS A 134 -7.05 11.44 16.11
N THR A 135 -6.76 12.19 15.07
CA THR A 135 -5.43 12.29 14.47
C THR A 135 -4.85 13.65 14.77
N ASP A 136 -3.77 13.70 15.54
CA ASP A 136 -3.09 14.94 15.87
C ASP A 136 -2.04 15.31 14.81
N ASP A 137 -1.83 16.61 14.63
CA ASP A 137 -0.71 17.12 13.87
C ASP A 137 0.58 16.88 14.69
N PRO A 138 1.56 16.11 14.17
CA PRO A 138 2.77 15.76 14.91
C PRO A 138 3.63 16.97 15.28
N THR A 139 3.40 18.13 14.65
CA THR A 139 4.12 19.38 14.97
C THR A 139 3.52 20.11 16.16
N THR A 140 2.19 20.10 16.29
CA THR A 140 1.46 20.91 17.27
C THR A 140 0.89 20.11 18.41
N GLY A 141 0.71 18.79 18.24
CA GLY A 141 0.01 17.91 19.17
C GLY A 141 -1.48 18.23 19.30
N GLN A 142 -2.04 19.00 18.38
CA GLN A 142 -3.47 19.33 18.34
C GLN A 142 -4.15 18.58 17.20
N PRO A 143 -5.47 18.41 17.21
CA PRO A 143 -6.19 17.78 16.11
C PRO A 143 -5.80 18.41 14.77
N ALA A 144 -5.38 17.55 13.83
CA ALA A 144 -4.83 18.00 12.56
C ALA A 144 -5.85 18.77 11.73
N VAL A 145 -5.50 19.98 11.31
CA VAL A 145 -6.31 20.84 10.41
C VAL A 145 -5.85 20.72 8.95
N ARG A 146 -4.70 20.13 8.72
CA ARG A 146 -4.14 19.79 7.39
C ARG A 146 -3.81 18.32 7.36
N ASN A 147 -3.58 17.75 6.17
CA ASN A 147 -3.26 16.34 6.02
C ASN A 147 -1.88 16.02 6.61
N PRO A 148 -1.80 15.36 7.79
CA PRO A 148 -0.53 15.10 8.44
C PRO A 148 0.26 13.94 7.82
N PHE A 149 -0.34 13.17 6.90
CA PHE A 149 0.32 12.10 6.15
C PHE A 149 0.96 12.60 4.86
N TRP A 150 0.44 13.72 4.32
CA TRP A 150 0.98 14.33 3.11
C TRP A 150 2.25 15.13 3.37
N HIS A 151 2.27 15.86 4.49
CA HIS A 151 3.39 16.73 4.86
C HIS A 151 4.45 15.96 5.65
N GLN A 152 5.70 16.43 5.50
CA GLN A 152 6.79 15.93 6.32
C GLN A 152 6.55 16.25 7.80
N ALA A 153 6.52 15.23 8.64
CA ALA A 153 6.51 15.42 10.08
C ALA A 153 7.89 15.90 10.58
N PRO A 154 7.95 16.59 11.73
CA PRO A 154 9.23 16.87 12.40
C PRO A 154 9.98 15.57 12.70
N ASP A 155 11.30 15.63 12.62
CA ASP A 155 12.15 14.50 12.97
C ASP A 155 11.90 14.06 14.42
N PRO A 156 11.49 12.81 14.67
CA PRO A 156 11.26 12.32 16.05
C PRO A 156 12.57 12.23 16.84
N VAL A 157 13.67 12.04 16.15
CA VAL A 157 15.04 12.08 16.64
C VAL A 157 15.85 12.89 15.63
N PRO A 158 16.73 13.81 16.05
CA PRO A 158 17.56 14.59 15.14
C PRO A 158 18.27 13.70 14.10
N GLY A 159 18.02 13.97 12.82
CA GLY A 159 18.58 13.22 11.69
C GLY A 159 17.85 11.94 11.30
N ILE A 160 16.70 11.64 11.91
CA ILE A 160 15.81 10.54 11.48
C ILE A 160 14.51 11.16 10.98
N SER A 161 14.44 11.39 9.67
CA SER A 161 13.26 11.94 9.02
C SER A 161 12.23 10.85 8.77
N LEU A 162 10.97 11.09 9.16
CA LEU A 162 9.87 10.18 8.82
C LEU A 162 9.41 10.45 7.39
N PRO A 163 9.15 9.41 6.57
CA PRO A 163 8.62 9.61 5.24
C PRO A 163 7.21 10.19 5.27
N SER A 164 6.88 10.98 4.28
CA SER A 164 5.52 11.46 4.02
C SER A 164 4.99 10.89 2.73
N LEU A 165 3.66 10.91 2.56
CA LEU A 165 3.03 10.51 1.31
C LEU A 165 3.52 11.42 0.17
N GLY A 166 3.73 12.72 0.45
CA GLY A 166 4.25 13.69 -0.51
C GLY A 166 5.70 13.41 -0.89
N SER A 167 6.59 13.06 0.05
CA SER A 167 7.99 12.71 -0.26
C SER A 167 8.09 11.44 -1.09
N LEU A 168 7.32 10.41 -0.76
CA LEU A 168 7.27 9.17 -1.54
C LEU A 168 6.71 9.40 -2.95
N GLN A 169 5.65 10.21 -3.09
CA GLN A 169 5.08 10.58 -4.38
C GLN A 169 6.10 11.35 -5.25
N ALA A 170 6.82 12.32 -4.67
CA ALA A 170 7.89 13.04 -5.35
C ALA A 170 9.02 12.09 -5.78
N GLY A 171 9.31 11.04 -5.00
CA GLY A 171 10.22 9.95 -5.34
C GLY A 171 9.68 8.96 -6.39
N GLY A 172 8.46 9.18 -6.91
CA GLY A 172 7.86 8.38 -7.97
C GLY A 172 6.91 7.28 -7.51
N ALA A 173 6.55 7.22 -6.22
CA ALA A 173 5.51 6.33 -5.75
C ALA A 173 4.17 6.61 -6.46
N ILE A 174 3.41 5.55 -6.73
CA ILE A 174 2.10 5.61 -7.33
C ILE A 174 1.06 5.52 -6.22
N ILE A 175 0.16 6.50 -6.13
CA ILE A 175 -0.89 6.56 -5.12
C ILE A 175 -2.21 6.13 -5.77
N LEU A 176 -2.78 5.01 -5.33
CA LEU A 176 -4.10 4.53 -5.74
C LEU A 176 -5.11 4.77 -4.62
N VAL A 177 -6.27 5.31 -4.95
CA VAL A 177 -7.31 5.69 -3.98
C VAL A 177 -8.61 4.96 -4.29
N CYS A 178 -9.16 4.29 -3.30
CA CYS A 178 -10.41 3.55 -3.41
C CYS A 178 -11.63 4.47 -3.51
N ASP A 179 -12.23 4.60 -4.69
CA ASP A 179 -13.42 5.42 -4.92
C ASP A 179 -14.66 4.90 -4.16
N PHE A 180 -14.78 3.59 -4.01
CA PHE A 180 -15.82 3.01 -3.15
C PHE A 180 -15.70 3.49 -1.69
N ALA A 181 -14.47 3.66 -1.18
CA ALA A 181 -14.25 4.21 0.15
C ALA A 181 -14.56 5.72 0.20
N LEU A 182 -14.27 6.49 -0.86
CA LEU A 182 -14.70 7.89 -0.98
C LEU A 182 -16.24 8.01 -0.97
N THR A 183 -16.94 7.13 -1.69
CA THR A 183 -18.42 7.05 -1.67
C THR A 183 -18.95 6.79 -0.27
N ASN A 184 -18.35 5.88 0.49
CA ASN A 184 -18.76 5.61 1.87
C ASN A 184 -18.44 6.79 2.80
N LEU A 185 -17.31 7.46 2.59
CA LEU A 185 -16.94 8.66 3.31
C LEU A 185 -17.91 9.80 3.01
N SER A 186 -18.29 10.02 1.74
CA SER A 186 -19.22 11.08 1.35
C SER A 186 -20.59 10.92 2.03
N ARG A 187 -21.12 9.70 2.11
CA ARG A 187 -22.38 9.42 2.83
C ARG A 187 -22.33 9.79 4.30
N ARG A 188 -21.18 9.64 4.95
CA ARG A 188 -20.99 10.02 6.37
C ARG A 188 -20.83 11.53 6.55
N LEU A 189 -20.21 12.20 5.58
CA LEU A 189 -19.91 13.64 5.65
C LEU A 189 -21.08 14.52 5.18
N ALA A 190 -21.87 14.06 4.23
CA ALA A 190 -22.97 14.81 3.62
C ALA A 190 -23.95 15.43 4.65
N PRO A 191 -24.43 14.69 5.67
CA PRO A 191 -25.31 15.28 6.69
C PRO A 191 -24.64 16.38 7.51
N LYS A 192 -23.31 16.31 7.71
CA LYS A 192 -22.57 17.29 8.51
C LYS A 192 -22.47 18.66 7.82
N VAL A 193 -22.57 18.68 6.49
CA VAL A 193 -22.41 19.90 5.68
C VAL A 193 -23.70 20.30 4.95
N GLY A 194 -24.80 19.58 5.17
CA GLY A 194 -26.11 19.87 4.54
C GLY A 194 -26.07 19.71 3.02
N ALA A 195 -25.27 18.80 2.47
CA ALA A 195 -25.13 18.55 1.04
C ALA A 195 -25.59 17.13 0.66
N SER A 196 -25.75 16.83 -0.64
CA SER A 196 -25.98 15.46 -1.08
C SER A 196 -24.70 14.63 -1.03
N PRO A 197 -24.80 13.31 -0.80
CA PRO A 197 -23.65 12.42 -0.85
C PRO A 197 -22.89 12.47 -2.18
N GLU A 198 -23.62 12.64 -3.29
CA GLU A 198 -23.04 12.71 -4.64
C GLU A 198 -22.16 13.94 -4.80
N LEU A 199 -22.63 15.12 -4.36
CA LEU A 199 -21.88 16.36 -4.42
C LEU A 199 -20.62 16.28 -3.53
N VAL A 200 -20.75 15.68 -2.34
CA VAL A 200 -19.60 15.49 -1.44
C VAL A 200 -18.61 14.52 -2.07
N HIS A 201 -19.07 13.42 -2.70
CA HIS A 201 -18.21 12.45 -3.37
C HIS A 201 -17.42 13.11 -4.53
N GLU A 202 -18.08 13.88 -5.38
CA GLU A 202 -17.44 14.63 -6.46
C GLU A 202 -16.35 15.55 -5.91
N THR A 203 -16.70 16.34 -4.87
CA THR A 203 -15.74 17.21 -4.18
C THR A 203 -14.53 16.42 -3.66
N LEU A 204 -14.74 15.28 -2.99
CA LEU A 204 -13.64 14.47 -2.46
C LEU A 204 -12.72 13.93 -3.58
N ARG A 205 -13.30 13.54 -4.71
CA ARG A 205 -12.51 13.06 -5.87
C ARG A 205 -11.64 14.16 -6.48
N GLU A 206 -12.17 15.36 -6.59
CA GLU A 206 -11.44 16.52 -7.12
C GLU A 206 -10.34 17.01 -6.17
N GLN A 207 -10.51 16.76 -4.89
CA GLN A 207 -9.62 17.24 -3.82
C GLN A 207 -8.69 16.15 -3.28
N LEU A 208 -8.36 15.16 -4.10
CA LEU A 208 -7.27 14.23 -3.78
C LEU A 208 -5.92 14.94 -3.76
N VAL A 209 -4.95 14.36 -3.05
CA VAL A 209 -3.57 14.83 -3.09
C VAL A 209 -3.02 14.77 -4.52
N PRO A 210 -2.07 15.63 -4.90
CA PRO A 210 -1.54 15.70 -6.25
C PRO A 210 -1.02 14.35 -6.76
N GLY A 211 -1.37 14.00 -8.01
CA GLY A 211 -0.90 12.78 -8.67
C GLY A 211 -1.49 11.47 -8.17
N ALA A 212 -2.51 11.51 -7.31
CA ALA A 212 -3.26 10.31 -6.92
C ALA A 212 -4.24 9.88 -8.02
N PHE A 213 -4.42 8.56 -8.16
CA PHE A 213 -5.31 7.92 -9.12
C PHE A 213 -6.51 7.31 -8.40
N ALA A 214 -7.71 7.78 -8.68
CA ALA A 214 -8.92 7.13 -8.20
C ALA A 214 -9.16 5.80 -8.94
N MET A 215 -9.38 4.72 -8.16
CA MET A 215 -9.70 3.39 -8.68
C MET A 215 -11.13 2.99 -8.27
N PRO A 216 -11.84 2.19 -9.08
CA PRO A 216 -13.21 1.77 -8.74
C PRO A 216 -13.34 1.22 -7.33
N SER A 217 -12.34 0.45 -6.90
CA SER A 217 -12.18 -0.01 -5.52
C SER A 217 -10.72 -0.29 -5.21
N GLY A 218 -10.35 -0.30 -3.92
CA GLY A 218 -9.00 -0.66 -3.50
C GLY A 218 -8.63 -2.09 -3.88
N ILE A 219 -9.58 -3.03 -3.86
CA ILE A 219 -9.35 -4.41 -4.30
C ILE A 219 -9.03 -4.46 -5.79
N PHE A 220 -9.71 -3.67 -6.62
CA PHE A 220 -9.39 -3.56 -8.05
C PHE A 220 -7.99 -3.02 -8.26
N GLY A 221 -7.63 -1.91 -7.60
CA GLY A 221 -6.29 -1.32 -7.68
C GLY A 221 -5.20 -2.32 -7.28
N LEU A 222 -5.41 -3.02 -6.15
CA LEU A 222 -4.50 -4.05 -5.66
C LEU A 222 -4.29 -5.18 -6.67
N ALA A 223 -5.40 -5.73 -7.21
CA ALA A 223 -5.33 -6.80 -8.21
C ALA A 223 -4.63 -6.34 -9.50
N ARG A 224 -4.85 -5.09 -9.94
CA ARG A 224 -4.17 -4.54 -11.12
C ARG A 224 -2.68 -4.36 -10.88
N ALA A 225 -2.27 -3.87 -9.70
CA ALA A 225 -0.86 -3.74 -9.34
C ALA A 225 -0.16 -5.12 -9.32
N GLN A 226 -0.78 -6.13 -8.70
CA GLN A 226 -0.24 -7.49 -8.69
C GLN A 226 -0.13 -8.09 -10.09
N ASN A 227 -1.15 -7.92 -10.94
CA ASN A 227 -1.10 -8.38 -12.34
C ASN A 227 -0.02 -7.65 -13.17
N ALA A 228 0.36 -6.44 -12.75
CA ALA A 228 1.48 -5.70 -13.33
C ALA A 228 2.85 -6.09 -12.72
N GLY A 229 2.89 -7.17 -11.92
CA GLY A 229 4.10 -7.73 -11.34
C GLY A 229 4.49 -7.17 -9.97
N CYS A 230 3.63 -6.42 -9.29
CA CYS A 230 3.92 -5.97 -7.94
C CYS A 230 3.81 -7.13 -6.93
N ALA A 231 4.84 -7.29 -6.09
CA ALA A 231 4.73 -8.10 -4.88
C ALA A 231 3.78 -7.41 -3.88
N LEU A 232 2.88 -8.17 -3.24
CA LEU A 232 1.99 -7.64 -2.21
C LEU A 232 2.72 -7.55 -0.88
N VAL A 233 2.72 -6.36 -0.28
CA VAL A 233 3.11 -6.14 1.12
C VAL A 233 1.84 -5.81 1.91
N HIS A 234 1.47 -6.71 2.79
CA HIS A 234 0.33 -6.53 3.70
C HIS A 234 0.82 -6.15 5.08
N ILE A 235 0.21 -5.11 5.68
CA ILE A 235 0.62 -4.50 6.94
C ILE A 235 -0.56 -4.54 7.91
#